data_8f87bb0c7de0fc114e7a3a4279b923c9
#
_entry.id   8f87bb0c7de0fc114e7a3a4279b923c9
#
_cell.length_a   1.000
_cell.length_b   1.000
_cell.length_c   1.000
_cell.angle_alpha   90.00
_cell.angle_beta   90.00
_cell.angle_gamma   90.00
#
_symmetry.space_group_name_H-M   'P 1'
#
loop_
_entity.id
_entity.type
_entity.pdbx_description
1 polymer ?
#
loop_
_entity_poly.entity_id
_entity_poly.type
_entity_poly.pdbx_seq_one_letter_code
_entity_poly.pdbx_strand_id
1 'polypeptide(L)'
;MSFRMLAGILGVVGIMTPGTLGASTQDNPVVVLETTLGSITIELRRDAAPITVENFVQYANDGFFEGTVFHRVIPGFMIQGGGLRSDLTEKTTRPAIRNEADNGLSNARGTISMARTSVVDSATAQFFINTVDNGRSLDHRGTSPRDYGYAVFGRVTAGMDVVDAISGVATGGQGPHQNVPLEPVVINSVTVQ
;
A
#
# COMPACT_ATOMS: atom_id res chain seq x y z
N MET A 1 88.65 -0.81 -0.42
CA MET A 1 87.78 0.12 -1.12
C MET A 1 86.45 -0.59 -1.26
N SER A 2 85.45 -0.32 -0.36
CA SER A 2 84.17 -0.94 -0.34
C SER A 2 83.09 0.06 -0.77
N PHE A 3 82.43 -0.21 -1.87
CA PHE A 3 81.27 0.58 -2.34
C PHE A 3 79.99 -0.03 -1.73
N ARG A 4 79.29 0.75 -0.92
CA ARG A 4 77.96 0.40 -0.41
C ARG A 4 76.95 1.00 -1.37
N MET A 5 76.15 0.12 -2.00
CA MET A 5 74.93 0.49 -2.74
C MET A 5 73.77 0.69 -1.76
N LEU A 6 73.17 1.85 -1.77
CA LEU A 6 71.92 2.16 -1.06
C LEU A 6 70.70 1.82 -1.99
N ALA A 7 69.86 0.87 -1.60
CA ALA A 7 68.64 0.58 -2.29
C ALA A 7 67.53 1.46 -1.71
N GLY A 8 66.98 2.34 -2.55
CA GLY A 8 65.82 3.15 -2.20
C GLY A 8 64.50 2.35 -2.36
N ILE A 9 63.71 2.25 -1.30
CA ILE A 9 62.39 1.68 -1.33
C ILE A 9 61.38 2.80 -1.65
N LEU A 10 60.78 2.76 -2.85
CA LEU A 10 59.63 3.61 -3.21
C LEU A 10 58.38 3.03 -2.59
N GLY A 11 57.83 3.69 -1.56
CA GLY A 11 56.53 3.36 -0.99
C GLY A 11 55.41 3.90 -1.89
N VAL A 12 54.64 3.01 -2.47
CA VAL A 12 53.40 3.35 -3.18
C VAL A 12 52.29 3.55 -2.15
N VAL A 13 51.92 4.80 -1.90
CA VAL A 13 50.71 5.15 -1.11
C VAL A 13 49.50 4.94 -1.98
N GLY A 14 48.79 3.84 -1.75
CA GLY A 14 47.48 3.60 -2.37
C GLY A 14 46.41 4.53 -1.77
N ILE A 15 45.92 5.46 -2.58
CA ILE A 15 44.76 6.30 -2.21
C ILE A 15 43.51 5.42 -2.32
N MET A 16 43.00 4.97 -1.17
CA MET A 16 41.64 4.39 -1.11
C MET A 16 40.62 5.51 -1.26
N THR A 17 39.96 5.57 -2.41
CA THR A 17 38.73 6.38 -2.60
C THR A 17 37.59 5.72 -1.83
N PRO A 18 36.90 6.46 -0.94
CA PRO A 18 35.70 5.92 -0.32
C PRO A 18 34.63 5.74 -1.41
N GLY A 19 34.29 4.48 -1.68
CA GLY A 19 33.13 4.15 -2.52
C GLY A 19 31.88 4.70 -1.86
N THR A 20 31.24 5.68 -2.48
CA THR A 20 29.88 6.10 -2.15
C THR A 20 28.95 4.90 -2.37
N LEU A 21 28.48 4.28 -1.27
CA LEU A 21 27.32 3.39 -1.31
C LEU A 21 26.14 4.25 -1.79
N GLY A 22 25.86 4.18 -3.09
CA GLY A 22 24.64 4.70 -3.65
C GLY A 22 23.49 3.96 -2.97
N ALA A 23 22.66 4.66 -2.18
CA ALA A 23 21.37 4.14 -1.76
C ALA A 23 20.62 3.80 -3.04
N SER A 24 20.37 2.51 -3.30
CA SER A 24 19.48 2.09 -4.36
C SER A 24 18.10 2.68 -4.04
N THR A 25 17.69 3.70 -4.78
CA THR A 25 16.30 4.13 -4.80
C THR A 25 15.52 2.96 -5.36
N GLN A 26 14.95 2.14 -4.49
CA GLN A 26 14.05 1.09 -4.92
C GLN A 26 12.83 1.78 -5.54
N ASP A 27 12.63 1.57 -6.85
CA ASP A 27 11.54 2.19 -7.58
C ASP A 27 10.19 1.86 -6.93
N ASN A 28 9.27 2.80 -6.97
CA ASN A 28 7.92 2.61 -6.48
C ASN A 28 7.21 1.54 -7.34
N PRO A 29 6.75 0.42 -6.76
CA PRO A 29 6.08 -0.60 -7.55
C PRO A 29 4.77 -0.09 -8.14
N VAL A 30 4.42 -0.59 -9.32
CA VAL A 30 3.10 -0.41 -9.91
C VAL A 30 2.34 -1.72 -9.78
N VAL A 31 1.07 -1.64 -9.39
CA VAL A 31 0.20 -2.82 -9.32
C VAL A 31 -1.05 -2.59 -10.16
N VAL A 32 -1.56 -3.67 -10.75
CA VAL A 32 -2.82 -3.68 -11.48
C VAL A 32 -3.80 -4.58 -10.73
N LEU A 33 -4.92 -4.00 -10.30
CA LEU A 33 -6.08 -4.73 -9.75
C LEU A 33 -7.06 -4.97 -10.89
N GLU A 34 -7.26 -6.24 -11.25
CA GLU A 34 -8.32 -6.63 -12.17
C GLU A 34 -9.59 -6.91 -11.39
N THR A 35 -10.68 -6.21 -11.71
CA THR A 35 -11.96 -6.38 -11.04
C THR A 35 -13.06 -6.78 -12.04
N THR A 36 -14.22 -7.19 -11.54
CA THR A 36 -15.39 -7.47 -12.39
C THR A 36 -15.92 -6.24 -13.11
N LEU A 37 -15.51 -5.03 -12.72
CA LEU A 37 -15.92 -3.76 -13.35
C LEU A 37 -14.80 -3.09 -14.15
N GLY A 38 -13.61 -3.69 -14.21
CA GLY A 38 -12.46 -3.16 -14.95
C GLY A 38 -11.16 -3.13 -14.14
N SER A 39 -10.11 -2.60 -14.76
CA SER A 39 -8.76 -2.57 -14.21
C SER A 39 -8.47 -1.24 -13.52
N ILE A 40 -7.78 -1.32 -12.36
CA ILE A 40 -7.31 -0.15 -11.60
C ILE A 40 -5.79 -0.27 -11.48
N THR A 41 -5.05 0.70 -12.02
CA THR A 41 -3.59 0.75 -11.91
C THR A 41 -3.20 1.70 -10.77
N ILE A 42 -2.32 1.23 -9.89
CA ILE A 42 -1.91 1.95 -8.68
C ILE A 42 -0.38 2.00 -8.60
N GLU A 43 0.19 3.20 -8.48
CA GLU A 43 1.58 3.40 -8.09
C GLU A 43 1.68 3.37 -6.57
N LEU A 44 2.47 2.45 -6.04
CA LEU A 44 2.72 2.33 -4.60
C LEU A 44 3.84 3.28 -4.17
N ARG A 45 3.81 3.77 -2.95
CA ARG A 45 4.76 4.74 -2.40
C ARG A 45 5.66 4.06 -1.36
N ARG A 46 6.58 3.21 -1.85
CA ARG A 46 7.57 2.52 -1.00
C ARG A 46 8.50 3.49 -0.28
N ASP A 47 8.78 4.63 -0.90
CA ASP A 47 9.54 5.72 -0.32
C ASP A 47 8.91 6.31 0.95
N ALA A 48 7.58 6.32 1.04
CA ALA A 48 6.81 6.92 2.14
C ALA A 48 6.21 5.88 3.11
N ALA A 49 5.89 4.68 2.62
CA ALA A 49 5.23 3.64 3.40
C ALA A 49 5.85 2.25 3.13
N PRO A 50 7.14 2.04 3.42
CA PRO A 50 7.86 0.82 3.05
C PRO A 50 7.29 -0.45 3.65
N ILE A 51 6.86 -0.45 4.92
CA ILE A 51 6.28 -1.62 5.59
C ILE A 51 4.92 -1.98 4.97
N THR A 52 4.10 -0.98 4.72
CA THR A 52 2.76 -1.15 4.14
C THR A 52 2.85 -1.64 2.70
N VAL A 53 3.74 -1.06 1.90
CA VAL A 53 3.94 -1.47 0.50
C VAL A 53 4.47 -2.91 0.44
N GLU A 54 5.46 -3.26 1.26
CA GLU A 54 5.98 -4.63 1.31
C GLU A 54 4.90 -5.64 1.68
N ASN A 55 4.10 -5.35 2.71
CA ASN A 55 2.97 -6.18 3.13
C ASN A 55 1.95 -6.38 1.99
N PHE A 56 1.57 -5.30 1.30
CA PHE A 56 0.61 -5.35 0.19
C PHE A 56 1.16 -6.17 -0.99
N VAL A 57 2.42 -5.93 -1.38
CA VAL A 57 3.10 -6.65 -2.47
C VAL A 57 3.21 -8.15 -2.15
N GLN A 58 3.52 -8.51 -0.90
CA GLN A 58 3.55 -9.92 -0.49
C GLN A 58 2.17 -10.58 -0.62
N TYR A 59 1.08 -9.92 -0.20
CA TYR A 59 -0.27 -10.43 -0.39
C TYR A 59 -0.63 -10.55 -1.88
N ALA A 60 -0.22 -9.59 -2.72
CA ALA A 60 -0.45 -9.65 -4.16
C ALA A 60 0.28 -10.84 -4.79
N ASN A 61 1.57 -11.02 -4.49
CA ASN A 61 2.39 -12.11 -5.01
C ASN A 61 1.91 -13.50 -4.58
N ASP A 62 1.30 -13.60 -3.38
CA ASP A 62 0.70 -14.85 -2.90
C ASP A 62 -0.69 -15.14 -3.51
N GLY A 63 -1.20 -14.27 -4.38
CA GLY A 63 -2.57 -14.39 -4.92
C GLY A 63 -3.66 -14.23 -3.84
N PHE A 64 -3.33 -13.62 -2.70
CA PHE A 64 -4.26 -13.51 -1.58
C PHE A 64 -5.53 -12.75 -1.94
N PHE A 65 -5.42 -11.70 -2.76
CA PHE A 65 -6.55 -10.86 -3.11
C PHE A 65 -7.53 -11.50 -4.10
N GLU A 66 -7.13 -12.56 -4.78
CA GLU A 66 -8.00 -13.28 -5.74
C GLU A 66 -9.26 -13.81 -5.06
N GLY A 67 -10.42 -13.49 -5.66
CA GLY A 67 -11.73 -13.85 -5.15
C GLY A 67 -12.17 -13.05 -3.92
N THR A 68 -11.40 -12.05 -3.48
CA THR A 68 -11.90 -11.09 -2.49
C THR A 68 -12.79 -10.05 -3.16
N VAL A 69 -13.61 -9.35 -2.35
CA VAL A 69 -14.57 -8.38 -2.86
C VAL A 69 -14.36 -6.99 -2.24
N PHE A 70 -14.85 -5.98 -2.92
CA PHE A 70 -15.15 -4.70 -2.29
C PHE A 70 -16.41 -4.86 -1.43
N HIS A 71 -16.21 -5.19 -0.17
CA HIS A 71 -17.29 -5.56 0.76
C HIS A 71 -17.94 -4.37 1.46
N ARG A 72 -17.40 -3.18 1.32
CA ARG A 72 -17.95 -1.94 1.87
C ARG A 72 -17.72 -0.78 0.91
N VAL A 73 -18.79 -0.24 0.39
CA VAL A 73 -18.79 0.85 -0.57
C VAL A 73 -19.67 1.98 -0.07
N ILE A 74 -19.07 3.15 0.16
CA ILE A 74 -19.80 4.35 0.61
C ILE A 74 -19.58 5.45 -0.41
N PRO A 75 -20.61 5.79 -1.23
CA PRO A 75 -20.53 6.89 -2.18
C PRO A 75 -20.14 8.20 -1.48
N GLY A 76 -19.24 8.97 -2.13
CA GLY A 76 -18.73 10.21 -1.54
C GLY A 76 -17.80 10.03 -0.34
N PHE A 77 -17.25 8.82 -0.17
CA PHE A 77 -16.25 8.53 0.85
C PHE A 77 -15.15 7.59 0.33
N MET A 78 -15.39 6.26 0.28
CA MET A 78 -14.37 5.29 -0.13
C MET A 78 -14.99 3.96 -0.58
N ILE A 79 -14.19 3.14 -1.25
CA ILE A 79 -14.46 1.73 -1.54
C ILE A 79 -13.42 0.88 -0.80
N GLN A 80 -13.87 -0.11 0.02
CA GLN A 80 -13.01 -0.94 0.87
C GLN A 80 -13.12 -2.41 0.48
N GLY A 81 -11.98 -3.08 0.35
CA GLY A 81 -11.89 -4.48 -0.06
C GLY A 81 -10.64 -5.19 0.47
N GLY A 82 -10.32 -6.33 -0.15
CA GLY A 82 -9.07 -7.06 0.05
C GLY A 82 -8.99 -7.95 1.30
N GLY A 83 -10.13 -8.34 1.90
CA GLY A 83 -10.11 -9.19 3.08
C GLY A 83 -11.19 -10.27 3.13
N LEU A 84 -12.32 -10.04 2.47
CA LEU A 84 -13.49 -10.91 2.52
C LEU A 84 -13.78 -11.52 1.15
N ARG A 85 -14.27 -12.76 1.14
CA ARG A 85 -14.83 -13.44 -0.04
C ARG A 85 -16.23 -12.91 -0.37
N SER A 86 -16.79 -13.35 -1.47
CA SER A 86 -18.14 -12.95 -1.90
C SER A 86 -19.26 -13.39 -0.93
N ASP A 87 -19.01 -14.41 -0.11
CA ASP A 87 -19.91 -14.84 0.97
C ASP A 87 -19.67 -14.07 2.29
N LEU A 88 -18.80 -13.05 2.27
CA LEU A 88 -18.37 -12.23 3.39
C LEU A 88 -17.58 -12.98 4.47
N THR A 89 -17.09 -14.18 4.19
CA THR A 89 -16.14 -14.86 5.08
C THR A 89 -14.75 -14.22 4.95
N GLU A 90 -14.07 -14.02 6.09
CA GLU A 90 -12.72 -13.47 6.10
C GLU A 90 -11.69 -14.51 5.61
N LYS A 91 -10.69 -14.05 4.86
CA LYS A 91 -9.49 -14.85 4.56
C LYS A 91 -8.51 -14.73 5.73
N THR A 92 -7.84 -15.84 6.06
CA THR A 92 -6.79 -15.85 7.09
C THR A 92 -5.64 -14.94 6.69
N THR A 93 -5.34 -13.95 7.51
CA THR A 93 -4.32 -12.94 7.24
C THR A 93 -2.98 -13.28 7.93
N ARG A 94 -1.91 -12.62 7.50
CA ARG A 94 -0.64 -12.54 8.21
C ARG A 94 -0.79 -11.66 9.46
N PRO A 95 0.20 -11.63 10.37
CA PRO A 95 0.20 -10.70 11.49
C PRO A 95 0.02 -9.24 11.05
N ALA A 96 -0.55 -8.44 11.95
CA ALA A 96 -0.73 -7.02 11.73
C ALA A 96 0.61 -6.29 11.61
N ILE A 97 0.60 -5.19 10.86
CA ILE A 97 1.77 -4.34 10.62
C ILE A 97 1.67 -3.02 11.38
N ARG A 98 2.81 -2.36 11.57
CA ARG A 98 2.88 -1.00 12.07
C ARG A 98 2.14 -0.05 11.13
N ASN A 99 1.42 0.90 11.70
CA ASN A 99 0.75 1.96 10.96
C ASN A 99 1.75 3.07 10.59
N GLU A 100 1.84 3.38 9.29
CA GLU A 100 2.72 4.42 8.74
C GLU A 100 1.94 5.69 8.34
N ALA A 101 0.81 5.99 9.00
CA ALA A 101 -0.01 7.16 8.68
C ALA A 101 0.69 8.51 8.95
N ASP A 102 1.78 8.49 9.74
CA ASP A 102 2.65 9.64 10.03
C ASP A 102 3.62 9.99 8.88
N ASN A 103 3.43 9.40 7.69
CA ASN A 103 4.30 9.55 6.51
C ASN A 103 4.08 10.85 5.71
N GLY A 104 3.17 11.71 6.13
CA GLY A 104 2.88 12.99 5.48
C GLY A 104 2.02 12.92 4.22
N LEU A 105 1.57 11.72 3.81
CA LEU A 105 0.63 11.57 2.70
C LEU A 105 -0.81 11.78 3.17
N SER A 106 -1.62 12.46 2.33
CA SER A 106 -3.02 12.72 2.64
C SER A 106 -3.94 11.70 1.97
N ASN A 107 -5.06 11.38 2.64
CA ASN A 107 -6.16 10.56 2.14
C ASN A 107 -7.00 11.34 1.10
N ALA A 108 -6.32 11.89 0.09
CA ALA A 108 -6.93 12.61 -1.02
C ALA A 108 -7.66 11.64 -1.98
N ARG A 109 -8.54 12.18 -2.84
CA ARG A 109 -9.20 11.37 -3.88
C ARG A 109 -8.16 10.60 -4.72
N GLY A 110 -8.43 9.32 -4.93
CA GLY A 110 -7.59 8.41 -5.73
C GLY A 110 -6.42 7.80 -4.95
N THR A 111 -6.22 8.11 -3.68
CA THR A 111 -5.21 7.42 -2.86
C THR A 111 -5.73 6.10 -2.32
N ILE A 112 -4.82 5.13 -2.15
CA ILE A 112 -5.07 3.85 -1.49
C ILE A 112 -4.47 3.87 -0.09
N SER A 113 -5.24 3.38 0.90
CA SER A 113 -4.87 3.40 2.31
C SER A 113 -5.22 2.08 3.00
N MET A 114 -4.48 1.74 4.07
CA MET A 114 -4.77 0.53 4.86
C MET A 114 -5.97 0.72 5.77
N ALA A 115 -6.91 -0.22 5.69
CA ALA A 115 -7.96 -0.34 6.69
C ALA A 115 -7.41 -0.92 8.00
N ARG A 116 -7.95 -0.49 9.13
CA ARG A 116 -7.58 -0.95 10.47
C ARG A 116 -8.76 -0.92 11.43
N THR A 117 -8.62 -1.58 12.57
CA THR A 117 -9.55 -1.47 13.71
C THR A 117 -9.27 -0.20 14.53
N SER A 118 -9.84 -0.09 15.71
CA SER A 118 -9.52 0.99 16.67
C SER A 118 -8.09 0.92 17.21
N VAL A 119 -7.42 -0.22 17.09
CA VAL A 119 -5.99 -0.39 17.46
C VAL A 119 -5.12 0.20 16.34
N VAL A 120 -4.13 1.01 16.71
CA VAL A 120 -3.28 1.74 15.73
C VAL A 120 -2.58 0.78 14.78
N ASP A 121 -1.89 -0.23 15.30
CA ASP A 121 -1.09 -1.20 14.57
C ASP A 121 -1.89 -2.50 14.36
N SER A 122 -3.05 -2.43 13.70
CA SER A 122 -3.93 -3.57 13.45
C SER A 122 -4.22 -3.83 11.98
N ALA A 123 -3.60 -3.08 11.09
CA ALA A 123 -3.75 -3.30 9.65
C ALA A 123 -3.15 -4.65 9.24
N THR A 124 -3.86 -5.38 8.37
CA THR A 124 -3.39 -6.67 7.82
C THR A 124 -3.43 -6.66 6.29
N ALA A 125 -4.55 -7.06 5.67
CA ALA A 125 -4.72 -7.15 4.21
C ALA A 125 -5.71 -6.13 3.65
N GLN A 126 -6.71 -5.71 4.43
CA GLN A 126 -7.77 -4.85 3.92
C GLN A 126 -7.26 -3.45 3.62
N PHE A 127 -7.72 -2.92 2.49
CA PHE A 127 -7.40 -1.57 2.01
C PHE A 127 -8.66 -0.84 1.56
N PHE A 128 -8.56 0.47 1.37
CA PHE A 128 -9.61 1.25 0.73
C PHE A 128 -9.01 2.27 -0.25
N ILE A 129 -9.82 2.63 -1.25
CA ILE A 129 -9.49 3.70 -2.20
C ILE A 129 -10.42 4.88 -1.91
N ASN A 130 -9.85 6.05 -1.71
CA ASN A 130 -10.57 7.29 -1.45
C ASN A 130 -11.25 7.78 -2.73
N THR A 131 -12.58 7.94 -2.69
CA THR A 131 -13.37 8.45 -3.85
C THR A 131 -13.55 9.95 -3.83
N VAL A 132 -13.24 10.59 -2.71
CA VAL A 132 -13.19 12.05 -2.50
C VAL A 132 -11.97 12.39 -1.64
N ASP A 133 -11.74 13.67 -1.37
CA ASP A 133 -10.75 14.12 -0.39
C ASP A 133 -11.28 13.86 1.03
N ASN A 134 -10.65 12.92 1.72
CA ASN A 134 -10.96 12.51 3.09
C ASN A 134 -9.89 12.95 4.10
N GLY A 135 -8.89 13.75 3.69
CA GLY A 135 -7.76 14.13 4.53
C GLY A 135 -8.17 14.70 5.89
N ARG A 136 -9.19 15.56 5.91
CA ARG A 136 -9.70 16.15 7.15
C ARG A 136 -10.07 15.13 8.23
N SER A 137 -10.54 13.94 7.84
CA SER A 137 -11.06 12.91 8.76
C SER A 137 -10.13 11.70 8.92
N LEU A 138 -9.28 11.42 7.94
CA LEU A 138 -8.49 10.18 7.89
C LEU A 138 -6.98 10.39 8.01
N ASP A 139 -6.46 11.60 7.86
CA ASP A 139 -5.02 11.87 7.99
C ASP A 139 -4.54 11.83 9.43
N HIS A 140 -3.25 11.57 9.57
CA HIS A 140 -2.56 11.64 10.87
C HIS A 140 -2.60 13.07 11.43
N ARG A 141 -3.05 13.21 12.68
CA ARG A 141 -3.13 14.49 13.40
C ARG A 141 -2.58 14.40 14.81
N GLY A 142 -2.21 13.20 15.27
CA GLY A 142 -1.71 12.99 16.62
C GLY A 142 -1.59 11.53 17.00
N THR A 143 -1.14 11.25 18.21
CA THR A 143 -0.78 9.90 18.67
C THR A 143 -1.93 9.12 19.30
N SER A 144 -3.10 9.73 19.51
CA SER A 144 -4.26 8.98 20.01
C SER A 144 -4.75 7.99 18.94
N PRO A 145 -5.35 6.85 19.31
CA PRO A 145 -5.87 5.88 18.33
C PRO A 145 -6.83 6.49 17.30
N ARG A 146 -7.61 7.49 17.70
CA ARG A 146 -8.54 8.21 16.83
C ARG A 146 -7.81 9.14 15.85
N ASP A 147 -6.76 9.83 16.31
CA ASP A 147 -6.06 10.87 15.54
C ASP A 147 -4.84 10.32 14.78
N TYR A 148 -4.47 9.06 15.02
CA TYR A 148 -3.32 8.44 14.34
C TYR A 148 -3.51 8.35 12.82
N GLY A 149 -4.75 8.21 12.37
CA GLY A 149 -5.09 8.19 10.95
C GLY A 149 -4.90 6.83 10.27
N TYR A 150 -4.95 6.87 8.92
CA TYR A 150 -4.86 5.71 8.05
C TYR A 150 -3.69 5.90 7.07
N ALA A 151 -2.80 4.90 7.00
CA ALA A 151 -1.59 4.95 6.19
C ALA A 151 -1.92 4.94 4.70
N VAL A 152 -1.73 6.08 4.04
CA VAL A 152 -1.71 6.15 2.57
C VAL A 152 -0.41 5.51 2.10
N PHE A 153 -0.51 4.58 1.13
CA PHE A 153 0.66 3.87 0.60
C PHE A 153 0.73 3.82 -0.92
N GLY A 154 -0.16 4.52 -1.62
CA GLY A 154 -0.16 4.60 -3.08
C GLY A 154 -1.26 5.49 -3.62
N ARG A 155 -1.31 5.58 -4.96
CA ARG A 155 -2.33 6.34 -5.68
C ARG A 155 -2.73 5.65 -6.98
N VAL A 156 -3.96 5.78 -7.36
CA VAL A 156 -4.48 5.36 -8.66
C VAL A 156 -3.87 6.25 -9.75
N THR A 157 -3.25 5.62 -10.75
CA THR A 157 -2.67 6.28 -11.92
C THR A 157 -3.50 6.07 -13.19
N ALA A 158 -4.31 4.99 -13.22
CA ALA A 158 -5.31 4.74 -14.26
C ALA A 158 -6.50 3.97 -13.69
N GLY A 159 -7.68 4.08 -14.28
CA GLY A 159 -8.89 3.37 -13.83
C GLY A 159 -9.67 4.10 -12.72
N MET A 160 -9.54 5.43 -12.57
CA MET A 160 -10.40 6.18 -11.64
C MET A 160 -11.88 6.15 -12.03
N ASP A 161 -12.20 5.98 -13.29
CA ASP A 161 -13.55 5.74 -13.80
C ASP A 161 -14.11 4.40 -13.30
N VAL A 162 -13.26 3.36 -13.21
CA VAL A 162 -13.64 2.08 -12.59
C VAL A 162 -13.87 2.24 -11.10
N VAL A 163 -13.02 2.99 -10.39
CA VAL A 163 -13.22 3.32 -8.95
C VAL A 163 -14.55 4.03 -8.75
N ASP A 164 -14.89 4.99 -9.63
CA ASP A 164 -16.15 5.72 -9.56
C ASP A 164 -17.36 4.80 -9.88
N ALA A 165 -17.22 3.90 -10.86
CA ALA A 165 -18.23 2.92 -11.17
C ALA A 165 -18.50 2.00 -9.97
N ILE A 166 -17.44 1.52 -9.29
CA ILE A 166 -17.57 0.73 -8.04
C ILE A 166 -18.25 1.55 -6.95
N SER A 167 -17.88 2.83 -6.80
CA SER A 167 -18.47 3.72 -5.80
C SER A 167 -19.96 3.97 -6.02
N GLY A 168 -20.44 3.83 -7.26
CA GLY A 168 -21.82 4.06 -7.66
C GLY A 168 -22.74 2.84 -7.59
N VAL A 169 -22.24 1.63 -7.24
CA VAL A 169 -23.07 0.42 -7.19
C VAL A 169 -24.12 0.50 -6.09
N ALA A 170 -25.24 -0.16 -6.29
CA ALA A 170 -26.27 -0.29 -5.26
C ALA A 170 -25.75 -1.12 -4.07
N THR A 171 -25.96 -0.63 -2.86
CA THR A 171 -25.50 -1.27 -1.62
C THR A 171 -26.63 -1.54 -0.65
N GLY A 172 -26.44 -2.52 0.24
CA GLY A 172 -27.40 -2.90 1.29
C GLY A 172 -26.71 -3.43 2.55
N GLY A 173 -27.52 -3.89 3.50
CA GLY A 173 -27.04 -4.62 4.67
C GLY A 173 -27.02 -6.12 4.40
N GLN A 174 -25.96 -6.82 4.86
CA GLN A 174 -25.86 -8.28 4.79
C GLN A 174 -25.28 -8.81 6.10
N GLY A 175 -26.10 -9.42 6.93
CA GLY A 175 -25.72 -9.83 8.29
C GLY A 175 -25.23 -8.63 9.12
N PRO A 176 -24.02 -8.69 9.72
CA PRO A 176 -23.46 -7.57 10.48
C PRO A 176 -22.87 -6.47 9.61
N HIS A 177 -22.73 -6.70 8.29
CA HIS A 177 -22.07 -5.78 7.36
C HIS A 177 -23.08 -4.79 6.78
N GLN A 178 -22.66 -3.53 6.65
CA GLN A 178 -23.43 -2.44 6.06
C GLN A 178 -22.72 -1.90 4.82
N ASN A 179 -23.48 -1.33 3.88
CA ASN A 179 -22.94 -0.77 2.63
C ASN A 179 -22.23 -1.82 1.77
N VAL A 180 -22.75 -3.05 1.78
CA VAL A 180 -22.25 -4.15 0.94
C VAL A 180 -22.87 -4.02 -0.45
N PRO A 181 -22.07 -4.06 -1.54
CA PRO A 181 -22.63 -4.12 -2.90
C PRO A 181 -23.64 -5.27 -3.04
N LEU A 182 -24.82 -4.98 -3.61
CA LEU A 182 -25.85 -6.00 -3.84
C LEU A 182 -25.37 -7.06 -4.85
N GLU A 183 -24.62 -6.62 -5.87
CA GLU A 183 -23.88 -7.48 -6.78
C GLU A 183 -22.41 -7.44 -6.40
N PRO A 184 -21.78 -8.58 -6.07
CA PRO A 184 -20.39 -8.60 -5.62
C PRO A 184 -19.43 -8.00 -6.65
N VAL A 185 -18.62 -7.02 -6.25
CA VAL A 185 -17.52 -6.51 -7.05
C VAL A 185 -16.27 -7.28 -6.64
N VAL A 186 -15.87 -8.24 -7.48
CA VAL A 186 -14.79 -9.19 -7.19
C VAL A 186 -13.45 -8.65 -7.70
N ILE A 187 -12.39 -8.83 -6.91
CA ILE A 187 -11.00 -8.67 -7.32
C ILE A 187 -10.57 -10.01 -7.93
N ASN A 188 -10.38 -10.03 -9.25
CA ASN A 188 -9.99 -11.22 -10.00
C ASN A 188 -8.51 -11.55 -9.85
N SER A 189 -7.66 -10.52 -9.87
CA SER A 189 -6.21 -10.65 -9.63
C SER A 189 -5.60 -9.32 -9.19
N VAL A 190 -4.42 -9.39 -8.58
CA VAL A 190 -3.54 -8.24 -8.33
C VAL A 190 -2.14 -8.60 -8.79
N THR A 191 -1.64 -7.89 -9.79
CA THR A 191 -0.33 -8.15 -10.40
C THR A 191 0.64 -7.00 -10.09
N VAL A 192 1.84 -7.33 -9.64
CA VAL A 192 2.94 -6.39 -9.42
C VAL A 192 3.77 -6.32 -10.70
N GLN A 193 4.03 -5.10 -11.19
CA GLN A 193 4.81 -4.82 -12.40
C GLN A 193 6.26 -4.43 -12.07
#